data_a00f5191db8bd8d9c3bb11e3fada2a8e
#
_entry.id   a00f5191db8bd8d9c3bb11e3fada2a8e
#
_cell.length_a   1.000
_cell.length_b   1.000
_cell.length_c   1.000
_cell.angle_alpha   90.00
_cell.angle_beta   90.00
_cell.angle_gamma   90.00
#
_symmetry.space_group_name_H-M   'P 1'
#
loop_
_entity.id
_entity.type
_entity.pdbx_description
1 polymer ?
#
loop_
_entity_poly.entity_id
_entity_poly.type
_entity_poly.pdbx_seq_one_letter_code
_entity_poly.pdbx_strand_id
1 'polypeptide(L)'
;MMQEVNPKETTRAYAFEIWMKAPIPMVTLINTLDVTRLRRLSRRRGLKFNMLMCWCIGRAASQVKEFYMLPVGDKLMRYDSIAVNTIVLNRKGEVSSCDIPYTDDLSVFNADYLRLTNKVAETCENNDIADSMVIGTSALAQYDIDGAVGMYSGVFNNPFLIWGRYRKGFFKTRLTVSFQFHHTQMDGAHAAGFIGKLQDAINSL
;
A
#
# COMPACT_ATOMS: atom_id res chain seq x y z
N MET A 1 -7.86 16.36 3.37
CA MET A 1 -7.77 17.45 2.37
C MET A 1 -6.45 17.35 1.64
N MET A 2 -6.43 17.62 0.33
CA MET A 2 -5.22 17.62 -0.50
C MET A 2 -4.77 19.08 -0.72
N GLN A 3 -3.47 19.37 -0.54
CA GLN A 3 -2.90 20.70 -0.65
C GLN A 3 -1.58 20.68 -1.42
N GLU A 4 -1.39 21.60 -2.35
CA GLU A 4 -0.09 21.82 -2.98
C GLU A 4 0.90 22.43 -1.98
N VAL A 5 2.14 21.94 -1.98
CA VAL A 5 3.23 22.45 -1.14
C VAL A 5 4.43 22.83 -1.99
N ASN A 6 5.12 23.89 -1.59
CA ASN A 6 6.37 24.27 -2.24
C ASN A 6 7.45 23.22 -1.91
N PRO A 7 8.00 22.48 -2.90
CA PRO A 7 9.03 21.46 -2.63
C PRO A 7 10.24 22.00 -1.88
N LYS A 8 10.62 23.28 -2.11
CA LYS A 8 11.77 23.93 -1.47
C LYS A 8 11.60 24.10 0.04
N GLU A 9 10.38 24.07 0.54
CA GLU A 9 10.04 24.18 1.97
C GLU A 9 9.89 22.79 2.65
N THR A 10 10.25 21.74 1.93
CA THR A 10 10.14 20.35 2.41
C THR A 10 11.52 19.69 2.46
N THR A 11 11.62 18.57 3.16
CA THR A 11 12.81 17.70 3.13
C THR A 11 13.02 17.01 1.78
N ARG A 12 12.10 17.19 0.82
CA ARG A 12 12.11 16.56 -0.50
C ARG A 12 12.56 17.50 -1.63
N ALA A 13 13.00 18.72 -1.32
CA ALA A 13 13.38 19.72 -2.32
C ALA A 13 14.36 19.17 -3.39
N TYR A 14 15.47 18.61 -2.95
CA TYR A 14 16.49 18.04 -3.84
C TYR A 14 15.99 16.82 -4.62
N ALA A 15 15.28 15.91 -3.93
CA ALA A 15 14.70 14.75 -4.57
C ALA A 15 13.64 15.13 -5.62
N PHE A 16 12.84 16.17 -5.34
CA PHE A 16 11.87 16.69 -6.30
C PHE A 16 12.58 17.24 -7.56
N GLU A 17 13.60 18.04 -7.39
CA GLU A 17 14.34 18.64 -8.51
C GLU A 17 14.93 17.60 -9.48
N ILE A 18 15.47 16.51 -8.94
CA ILE A 18 16.15 15.47 -9.72
C ILE A 18 15.17 14.45 -10.28
N TRP A 19 14.34 13.86 -9.41
CA TRP A 19 13.57 12.68 -9.76
C TRP A 19 12.29 12.98 -10.55
N MET A 20 11.77 14.23 -10.49
CA MET A 20 10.68 14.64 -11.38
C MET A 20 11.09 14.72 -12.85
N LYS A 21 12.39 14.84 -13.14
CA LYS A 21 12.93 14.86 -14.50
C LYS A 21 13.46 13.49 -14.95
N ALA A 22 13.52 12.52 -14.04
CA ALA A 22 14.06 11.21 -14.34
C ALA A 22 13.04 10.38 -15.17
N PRO A 23 13.47 9.71 -16.24
CA PRO A 23 12.58 8.87 -17.05
C PRO A 23 11.94 7.72 -16.25
N ILE A 24 12.67 7.18 -15.26
CA ILE A 24 12.20 6.10 -14.39
C ILE A 24 12.50 6.49 -12.92
N PRO A 25 11.58 7.23 -12.26
CA PRO A 25 11.80 7.69 -10.88
C PRO A 25 11.38 6.67 -9.82
N MET A 26 10.93 5.48 -10.23
CA MET A 26 10.46 4.45 -9.31
C MET A 26 11.59 3.57 -8.80
N VAL A 27 11.53 3.22 -7.52
CA VAL A 27 12.41 2.26 -6.87
C VAL A 27 11.57 1.13 -6.28
N THR A 28 12.06 -0.11 -6.37
CA THR A 28 11.41 -1.27 -5.77
C THR A 28 12.32 -1.94 -4.75
N LEU A 29 11.82 -2.15 -3.54
CA LEU A 29 12.43 -2.99 -2.51
C LEU A 29 11.66 -4.30 -2.41
N ILE A 30 12.39 -5.42 -2.46
CA ILE A 30 11.79 -6.75 -2.24
C ILE A 30 12.26 -7.25 -0.87
N ASN A 31 11.29 -7.62 -0.03
CA ASN A 31 11.56 -8.08 1.33
C ASN A 31 10.65 -9.24 1.71
N THR A 32 11.09 -10.07 2.66
CA THR A 32 10.31 -11.19 3.19
C THR A 32 9.87 -10.91 4.62
N LEU A 33 8.57 -10.84 4.85
CA LEU A 33 7.93 -10.60 6.14
C LEU A 33 7.57 -11.91 6.85
N ASP A 34 7.66 -11.92 8.17
CA ASP A 34 7.08 -12.97 9.01
C ASP A 34 5.59 -12.65 9.27
N VAL A 35 4.70 -13.34 8.58
CA VAL A 35 3.25 -13.15 8.69
C VAL A 35 2.57 -14.22 9.56
N THR A 36 3.33 -14.88 10.43
CA THR A 36 2.83 -15.97 11.28
C THR A 36 1.67 -15.51 12.16
N ARG A 37 1.80 -14.37 12.82
CA ARG A 37 0.76 -13.79 13.70
C ARG A 37 -0.48 -13.38 12.91
N LEU A 38 -0.28 -12.67 11.80
CA LEU A 38 -1.37 -12.23 10.93
C LEU A 38 -2.18 -13.44 10.41
N ARG A 39 -1.51 -14.47 9.90
CA ARG A 39 -2.17 -15.71 9.47
C ARG A 39 -2.91 -16.40 10.61
N ARG A 40 -2.33 -16.44 11.81
CA ARG A 40 -2.98 -17.03 13.00
C ARG A 40 -4.23 -16.27 13.39
N LEU A 41 -4.17 -14.92 13.41
CA LEU A 41 -5.31 -14.06 13.70
C LEU A 41 -6.43 -14.24 12.65
N SER A 42 -6.06 -14.20 11.35
CA SER A 42 -6.99 -14.44 10.24
C SER A 42 -7.80 -15.73 10.45
N ARG A 43 -7.13 -16.83 10.78
CA ARG A 43 -7.78 -18.13 11.00
C ARG A 43 -8.62 -18.20 12.28
N ARG A 44 -8.14 -17.60 13.36
CA ARG A 44 -8.83 -17.65 14.68
C ARG A 44 -10.08 -16.79 14.71
N ARG A 45 -10.09 -15.65 14.02
CA ARG A 45 -11.20 -14.68 14.02
C ARG A 45 -12.01 -14.68 12.72
N GLY A 46 -11.68 -15.53 11.74
CA GLY A 46 -12.36 -15.54 10.44
C GLY A 46 -12.15 -14.27 9.60
N LEU A 47 -11.11 -13.47 9.89
CA LEU A 47 -10.81 -12.24 9.17
C LEU A 47 -10.06 -12.55 7.87
N LYS A 48 -10.37 -11.82 6.80
CA LYS A 48 -9.64 -11.98 5.52
C LYS A 48 -8.17 -11.62 5.70
N PHE A 49 -7.26 -12.49 5.25
CA PHE A 49 -5.81 -12.24 5.29
C PHE A 49 -5.42 -10.94 4.58
N ASN A 50 -6.01 -10.71 3.40
CA ASN A 50 -5.73 -9.51 2.60
C ASN A 50 -6.17 -8.23 3.32
N MET A 51 -7.33 -8.24 3.96
CA MET A 51 -7.81 -7.12 4.79
C MET A 51 -6.82 -6.78 5.91
N LEU A 52 -6.33 -7.80 6.62
CA LEU A 52 -5.34 -7.61 7.68
C LEU A 52 -4.01 -7.05 7.15
N MET A 53 -3.56 -7.50 5.96
CA MET A 53 -2.39 -6.92 5.30
C MET A 53 -2.61 -5.45 4.96
N CYS A 54 -3.75 -5.10 4.36
CA CYS A 54 -4.10 -3.72 4.03
C CYS A 54 -4.12 -2.83 5.29
N TRP A 55 -4.70 -3.33 6.40
CA TRP A 55 -4.70 -2.60 7.66
C TRP A 55 -3.29 -2.38 8.22
N CYS A 56 -2.44 -3.42 8.22
CA CYS A 56 -1.05 -3.30 8.66
C CYS A 56 -0.25 -2.32 7.78
N ILE A 57 -0.49 -2.31 6.47
CA ILE A 57 0.12 -1.37 5.53
C ILE A 57 -0.28 0.07 5.89
N GLY A 58 -1.58 0.33 6.07
CA GLY A 58 -2.07 1.65 6.47
C GLY A 58 -1.49 2.10 7.81
N ARG A 59 -1.44 1.19 8.81
CA ARG A 59 -0.85 1.46 10.12
C ARG A 59 0.65 1.77 10.06
N ALA A 60 1.40 1.06 9.25
CA ALA A 60 2.81 1.34 9.06
C ALA A 60 3.05 2.66 8.35
N ALA A 61 2.29 2.94 7.30
CA ALA A 61 2.40 4.15 6.51
C ALA A 61 1.99 5.40 7.28
N SER A 62 0.96 5.33 8.13
CA SER A 62 0.53 6.46 8.96
C SER A 62 1.61 6.97 9.93
N GLN A 63 2.63 6.15 10.21
CA GLN A 63 3.76 6.49 11.08
C GLN A 63 4.98 7.04 10.31
N VAL A 64 4.87 7.23 8.98
CA VAL A 64 5.95 7.68 8.10
C VAL A 64 5.48 8.93 7.36
N LYS A 65 6.03 10.08 7.70
CA LYS A 65 5.59 11.40 7.19
C LYS A 65 5.67 11.52 5.66
N GLU A 66 6.59 10.80 5.03
CA GLU A 66 6.77 10.79 3.58
C GLU A 66 5.56 10.24 2.83
N PHE A 67 4.75 9.36 3.46
CA PHE A 67 3.50 8.89 2.88
C PHE A 67 2.41 9.96 2.77
N TYR A 68 2.56 11.09 3.46
CA TYR A 68 1.60 12.19 3.35
C TYR A 68 1.96 13.19 2.24
N MET A 69 2.97 12.89 1.41
CA MET A 69 3.34 13.68 0.25
C MET A 69 3.42 12.80 -0.99
N LEU A 70 2.95 13.31 -2.13
CA LEU A 70 3.01 12.59 -3.40
C LEU A 70 3.23 13.60 -4.53
N PRO A 71 4.14 13.33 -5.49
CA PRO A 71 4.18 14.08 -6.73
C PRO A 71 2.96 13.74 -7.59
N VAL A 72 2.21 14.76 -8.01
CA VAL A 72 1.04 14.65 -8.89
C VAL A 72 1.20 15.63 -10.02
N GLY A 73 1.32 15.13 -11.25
CA GLY A 73 1.76 15.96 -12.38
C GLY A 73 3.14 16.56 -12.10
N ASP A 74 3.27 17.87 -12.21
CA ASP A 74 4.48 18.65 -11.92
C ASP A 74 4.54 19.25 -10.51
N LYS A 75 3.59 18.87 -9.64
CA LYS A 75 3.40 19.43 -8.29
C LYS A 75 3.71 18.42 -7.21
N LEU A 76 4.10 18.92 -6.03
CA LEU A 76 4.15 18.11 -4.81
C LEU A 76 2.89 18.37 -3.98
N MET A 77 2.10 17.33 -3.76
CA MET A 77 0.87 17.42 -2.99
C MET A 77 1.05 16.84 -1.60
N ARG A 78 0.46 17.48 -0.59
CA ARG A 78 0.33 16.98 0.78
C ARG A 78 -1.09 16.54 1.03
N TYR A 79 -1.23 15.44 1.77
CA TYR A 79 -2.50 14.86 2.19
C TYR A 79 -2.57 14.77 3.72
N ASP A 80 -3.77 14.89 4.27
CA ASP A 80 -4.02 14.76 5.73
C ASP A 80 -4.43 13.33 6.11
N SER A 81 -4.73 12.48 5.13
CA SER A 81 -5.21 11.12 5.34
C SER A 81 -4.59 10.13 4.36
N ILE A 82 -4.63 8.87 4.77
CA ILE A 82 -4.15 7.72 3.97
C ILE A 82 -5.32 6.80 3.68
N ALA A 83 -5.34 6.25 2.48
CA ALA A 83 -6.18 5.13 2.11
C ALA A 83 -5.33 3.98 1.57
N VAL A 84 -5.83 2.76 1.67
CA VAL A 84 -5.18 1.58 1.09
C VAL A 84 -6.09 1.02 0.00
N ASN A 85 -5.57 0.96 -1.20
CA ASN A 85 -6.25 0.38 -2.34
C ASN A 85 -6.12 -1.14 -2.33
N THR A 86 -7.17 -1.83 -2.73
CA THR A 86 -7.13 -3.28 -3.03
C THR A 86 -7.84 -3.58 -4.33
N ILE A 87 -7.36 -4.58 -5.04
CA ILE A 87 -7.98 -5.07 -6.26
C ILE A 87 -9.08 -6.06 -5.90
N VAL A 88 -10.24 -5.89 -6.50
CA VAL A 88 -11.45 -6.70 -6.30
C VAL A 88 -11.84 -7.38 -7.61
N LEU A 89 -12.02 -8.70 -7.57
CA LEU A 89 -12.64 -9.42 -8.69
C LEU A 89 -14.16 -9.14 -8.64
N ASN A 90 -14.70 -8.52 -9.69
CA ASN A 90 -16.09 -8.14 -9.77
C ASN A 90 -16.96 -9.27 -10.37
N ARG A 91 -18.29 -9.13 -10.34
CA ARG A 91 -19.26 -10.14 -10.83
C ARG A 91 -19.16 -10.43 -12.33
N LYS A 92 -18.46 -9.58 -13.11
CA LYS A 92 -18.19 -9.82 -14.55
C LYS A 92 -16.94 -10.66 -14.77
N GLY A 93 -16.19 -11.00 -13.71
CA GLY A 93 -14.89 -11.68 -13.81
C GLY A 93 -13.74 -10.74 -14.19
N GLU A 94 -13.95 -9.42 -14.10
CA GLU A 94 -12.96 -8.38 -14.33
C GLU A 94 -12.43 -7.84 -13.00
N VAL A 95 -11.36 -7.07 -13.04
CA VAL A 95 -10.81 -6.42 -11.85
C VAL A 95 -11.31 -4.99 -11.72
N SER A 96 -11.64 -4.60 -10.50
CA SER A 96 -11.99 -3.23 -10.14
C SER A 96 -11.12 -2.77 -8.96
N SER A 97 -10.91 -1.47 -8.86
CA SER A 97 -10.11 -0.81 -7.82
C SER A 97 -10.99 -0.40 -6.65
N CYS A 98 -10.50 -0.56 -5.42
CA CYS A 98 -11.24 -0.18 -4.22
C CYS A 98 -10.32 0.47 -3.18
N ASP A 99 -10.47 1.78 -3.02
CA ASP A 99 -9.80 2.53 -1.95
C ASP A 99 -10.57 2.41 -0.64
N ILE A 100 -9.84 2.13 0.43
CA ILE A 100 -10.38 1.96 1.78
C ILE A 100 -9.70 2.96 2.70
N PRO A 101 -10.45 3.90 3.33
CA PRO A 101 -9.87 4.84 4.27
C PRO A 101 -9.17 4.11 5.41
N TYR A 102 -7.95 4.53 5.74
CA TYR A 102 -7.24 3.96 6.87
C TYR A 102 -7.78 4.52 8.20
N THR A 103 -7.95 3.65 9.16
CA THR A 103 -8.20 3.95 10.57
C THR A 103 -7.42 2.99 11.47
N ASP A 104 -7.00 3.45 12.66
CA ASP A 104 -6.31 2.61 13.65
C ASP A 104 -7.23 1.55 14.27
N ASP A 105 -8.55 1.75 14.23
CA ASP A 105 -9.53 0.75 14.69
C ASP A 105 -9.68 -0.36 13.63
N LEU A 106 -9.15 -1.54 13.96
CA LEU A 106 -9.23 -2.72 13.11
C LEU A 106 -10.68 -3.14 12.81
N SER A 107 -11.60 -2.96 13.75
CA SER A 107 -13.00 -3.36 13.59
C SER A 107 -13.71 -2.46 12.58
N VAL A 108 -13.48 -1.14 12.68
CA VAL A 108 -13.99 -0.15 11.73
C VAL A 108 -13.39 -0.39 10.35
N PHE A 109 -12.07 -0.55 10.26
CA PHE A 109 -11.40 -0.83 8.99
C PHE A 109 -11.92 -2.11 8.33
N ASN A 110 -12.12 -3.18 9.11
CA ASN A 110 -12.69 -4.43 8.60
C ASN A 110 -14.12 -4.25 8.07
N ALA A 111 -14.96 -3.49 8.78
CA ALA A 111 -16.33 -3.20 8.34
C ALA A 111 -16.32 -2.43 7.02
N ASP A 112 -15.51 -1.39 6.90
CA ASP A 112 -15.37 -0.61 5.67
C ASP A 112 -14.77 -1.44 4.54
N TYR A 113 -13.74 -2.24 4.80
CA TYR A 113 -13.16 -3.15 3.82
C TYR A 113 -14.22 -4.08 3.22
N LEU A 114 -15.03 -4.73 4.05
CA LEU A 114 -16.07 -5.65 3.59
C LEU A 114 -17.17 -4.92 2.82
N ARG A 115 -17.67 -3.82 3.36
CA ARG A 115 -18.74 -3.02 2.75
C ARG A 115 -18.32 -2.48 1.37
N LEU A 116 -17.13 -1.87 1.28
CA LEU A 116 -16.65 -1.25 0.05
C LEU A 116 -16.28 -2.28 -1.00
N THR A 117 -15.54 -3.35 -0.63
CA THR A 117 -15.17 -4.41 -1.59
C THR A 117 -16.39 -5.17 -2.10
N ASN A 118 -17.42 -5.40 -1.27
CA ASN A 118 -18.67 -6.02 -1.72
C ASN A 118 -19.42 -5.10 -2.69
N LYS A 119 -19.51 -3.79 -2.38
CA LYS A 119 -20.12 -2.81 -3.29
C LYS A 119 -19.42 -2.84 -4.65
N VAL A 120 -18.09 -2.72 -4.68
CA VAL A 120 -17.28 -2.75 -5.92
C VAL A 120 -17.48 -4.07 -6.69
N ALA A 121 -17.52 -5.21 -5.99
CA ALA A 121 -17.78 -6.50 -6.62
C ALA A 121 -19.14 -6.57 -7.32
N GLU A 122 -20.17 -6.01 -6.71
CA GLU A 122 -21.54 -6.02 -7.21
C GLU A 122 -21.78 -4.99 -8.32
N THR A 123 -21.29 -3.75 -8.13
CA THR A 123 -21.52 -2.66 -9.09
C THR A 123 -20.60 -2.71 -10.30
N CYS A 124 -19.42 -3.35 -10.18
CA CYS A 124 -18.32 -3.31 -11.15
C CYS A 124 -17.74 -1.90 -11.35
N GLU A 125 -18.00 -0.99 -10.44
CA GLU A 125 -17.48 0.37 -10.45
C GLU A 125 -16.32 0.49 -9.45
N ASN A 126 -15.31 1.29 -9.77
CA ASN A 126 -14.22 1.58 -8.85
C ASN A 126 -14.74 2.41 -7.66
N ASN A 127 -14.06 2.29 -6.53
CA ASN A 127 -14.24 3.16 -5.38
C ASN A 127 -12.95 3.96 -5.16
N ASP A 128 -12.90 5.18 -5.71
CA ASP A 128 -11.73 6.04 -5.65
C ASP A 128 -11.91 7.14 -4.60
N ILE A 129 -10.86 7.48 -3.86
CA ILE A 129 -10.84 8.53 -2.83
C ILE A 129 -9.86 9.62 -3.25
N ALA A 130 -10.38 10.78 -3.67
CA ALA A 130 -9.58 11.87 -4.20
C ALA A 130 -8.70 12.60 -3.15
N ASP A 131 -9.19 12.72 -1.91
CA ASP A 131 -8.57 13.55 -0.87
C ASP A 131 -7.62 12.81 0.07
N SER A 132 -7.30 11.55 -0.23
CA SER A 132 -6.36 10.73 0.56
C SER A 132 -5.16 10.33 -0.28
N MET A 133 -4.00 10.20 0.37
CA MET A 133 -2.86 9.55 -0.25
C MET A 133 -3.10 8.04 -0.29
N VAL A 134 -3.27 7.50 -1.49
CA VAL A 134 -3.62 6.11 -1.71
C VAL A 134 -2.36 5.26 -1.86
N ILE A 135 -2.28 4.18 -1.09
CA ILE A 135 -1.28 3.12 -1.25
C ILE A 135 -1.91 1.97 -2.03
N GLY A 136 -1.42 1.73 -3.24
CA GLY A 136 -1.90 0.64 -4.06
C GLY A 136 -1.47 -0.73 -3.54
N THR A 137 -2.34 -1.73 -3.65
CA THR A 137 -1.95 -3.12 -3.37
C THR A 137 -2.46 -4.10 -4.42
N SER A 138 -1.67 -5.15 -4.66
CA SER A 138 -2.09 -6.29 -5.48
C SER A 138 -1.71 -7.60 -4.80
N ALA A 139 -2.71 -8.42 -4.51
CA ALA A 139 -2.55 -9.72 -3.86
C ALA A 139 -2.72 -10.85 -4.87
N LEU A 140 -1.63 -11.45 -5.30
CA LEU A 140 -1.60 -12.64 -6.15
C LEU A 140 -1.60 -13.94 -5.32
N ALA A 141 -2.54 -14.01 -4.35
CA ALA A 141 -2.55 -15.02 -3.29
C ALA A 141 -2.63 -16.49 -3.78
N GLN A 142 -3.02 -16.71 -5.01
CA GLN A 142 -3.06 -18.05 -5.63
C GLN A 142 -1.72 -18.45 -6.25
N TYR A 143 -0.80 -17.52 -6.47
CA TYR A 143 0.46 -17.73 -7.18
C TYR A 143 1.65 -17.63 -6.24
N ASP A 144 2.63 -18.46 -6.46
CA ASP A 144 3.91 -18.43 -5.77
C ASP A 144 4.87 -17.56 -6.59
N ILE A 145 5.20 -16.37 -6.05
CA ILE A 145 6.11 -15.43 -6.68
C ILE A 145 7.21 -15.02 -5.69
N ASP A 146 8.42 -14.81 -6.19
CA ASP A 146 9.57 -14.34 -5.40
C ASP A 146 9.68 -12.82 -5.36
N GLY A 147 8.93 -12.12 -6.20
CA GLY A 147 8.85 -10.68 -6.26
C GLY A 147 8.20 -10.22 -7.56
N ALA A 148 7.88 -8.94 -7.62
CA ALA A 148 7.37 -8.29 -8.82
C ALA A 148 7.92 -6.86 -8.90
N VAL A 149 8.28 -6.42 -10.11
CA VAL A 149 8.70 -5.05 -10.36
C VAL A 149 7.81 -4.49 -11.45
N GLY A 150 7.03 -3.43 -11.10
CA GLY A 150 6.23 -2.72 -12.07
C GLY A 150 7.08 -1.75 -12.91
N MET A 151 6.80 -1.67 -14.21
CA MET A 151 7.36 -0.64 -15.06
C MET A 151 6.64 0.69 -14.79
N TYR A 152 7.39 1.79 -14.74
CA TYR A 152 6.79 3.12 -14.61
C TYR A 152 6.06 3.52 -15.87
N SER A 153 4.76 3.78 -15.75
CA SER A 153 3.91 4.18 -16.89
C SER A 153 3.84 5.69 -17.14
N GLY A 154 4.43 6.51 -16.24
CA GLY A 154 4.30 7.96 -16.29
C GLY A 154 2.98 8.52 -15.74
N VAL A 155 2.09 7.67 -15.24
CA VAL A 155 0.74 8.05 -14.80
C VAL A 155 0.57 7.97 -13.29
N PHE A 156 1.00 6.85 -12.68
CA PHE A 156 0.78 6.60 -11.25
C PHE A 156 2.09 6.71 -10.47
N ASN A 157 2.16 7.68 -9.57
CA ASN A 157 3.29 7.90 -8.67
C ASN A 157 3.08 7.27 -7.28
N ASN A 158 1.90 6.72 -7.04
CA ASN A 158 1.51 6.16 -5.76
C ASN A 158 2.42 5.00 -5.34
N PRO A 159 2.75 4.90 -4.05
CA PRO A 159 3.41 3.71 -3.53
C PRO A 159 2.53 2.48 -3.75
N PHE A 160 3.18 1.36 -4.06
CA PHE A 160 2.47 0.14 -4.44
C PHE A 160 3.13 -1.10 -3.83
N LEU A 161 2.32 -1.98 -3.23
CA LEU A 161 2.79 -3.26 -2.71
C LEU A 161 2.18 -4.42 -3.48
N ILE A 162 3.02 -5.38 -3.86
CA ILE A 162 2.60 -6.63 -4.50
C ILE A 162 3.10 -7.80 -3.66
N TRP A 163 2.24 -8.80 -3.49
CA TRP A 163 2.64 -10.06 -2.85
C TRP A 163 1.92 -11.25 -3.47
N GLY A 164 2.56 -12.41 -3.37
CA GLY A 164 2.01 -13.68 -3.79
C GLY A 164 1.43 -14.50 -2.64
N ARG A 165 1.48 -15.81 -2.81
CA ARG A 165 1.11 -16.77 -1.77
C ARG A 165 2.13 -16.76 -0.64
N TYR A 166 1.67 -16.73 0.62
CA TYR A 166 2.57 -16.94 1.75
C TYR A 166 3.07 -18.39 1.81
N ARG A 167 4.33 -18.56 2.19
CA ARG A 167 5.01 -19.86 2.33
C ARG A 167 5.03 -20.29 3.80
N LYS A 168 4.52 -21.48 4.06
CA LYS A 168 4.54 -22.08 5.41
C LYS A 168 5.86 -22.80 5.63
N GLY A 169 6.64 -22.36 6.61
CA GLY A 169 7.75 -23.11 7.14
C GLY A 169 7.34 -23.86 8.41
N PHE A 170 8.30 -24.53 9.05
CA PHE A 170 8.06 -25.34 10.25
C PHE A 170 7.56 -24.46 11.42
N PHE A 171 8.21 -23.34 11.69
CA PHE A 171 7.86 -22.41 12.78
C PHE A 171 7.24 -21.10 12.30
N LYS A 172 7.55 -20.67 11.10
CA LYS A 172 7.21 -19.36 10.58
C LYS A 172 6.45 -19.45 9.25
N THR A 173 5.53 -18.52 9.06
CA THR A 173 4.90 -18.27 7.76
C THR A 173 5.51 -17.00 7.17
N ARG A 174 6.06 -17.10 5.98
CA ARG A 174 6.78 -16.02 5.30
C ARG A 174 5.99 -15.52 4.10
N LEU A 175 6.06 -14.21 3.86
CA LEU A 175 5.45 -13.57 2.70
C LEU A 175 6.47 -12.63 2.07
N THR A 176 6.82 -12.88 0.82
CA THR A 176 7.61 -11.92 0.05
C THR A 176 6.70 -10.81 -0.42
N VAL A 177 7.12 -9.57 -0.20
CA VAL A 177 6.44 -8.35 -0.65
C VAL A 177 7.40 -7.53 -1.51
N SER A 178 6.90 -7.01 -2.61
CA SER A 178 7.59 -6.00 -3.42
C SER A 178 6.94 -4.67 -3.12
N PHE A 179 7.72 -3.71 -2.65
CA PHE A 179 7.29 -2.36 -2.34
C PHE A 179 7.94 -1.40 -3.33
N GLN A 180 7.13 -0.79 -4.18
CA GLN A 180 7.53 0.22 -5.16
C GLN A 180 7.10 1.60 -4.69
N PHE A 181 7.94 2.62 -4.91
CA PHE A 181 7.68 4.00 -4.55
C PHE A 181 8.39 4.96 -5.49
N HIS A 182 7.86 6.17 -5.61
CA HIS A 182 8.48 7.25 -6.37
C HIS A 182 9.60 7.89 -5.53
N HIS A 183 10.80 8.06 -6.09
CA HIS A 183 11.96 8.53 -5.33
C HIS A 183 11.82 10.01 -4.87
N THR A 184 10.98 10.79 -5.54
CA THR A 184 10.59 12.12 -5.04
C THR A 184 9.87 12.04 -3.70
N GLN A 185 9.01 11.02 -3.50
CA GLN A 185 8.24 10.85 -2.28
C GLN A 185 9.13 10.43 -1.10
N MET A 186 9.98 9.41 -1.29
CA MET A 186 10.81 8.87 -0.22
C MET A 186 12.14 8.30 -0.75
N ASP A 187 13.11 8.19 0.13
CA ASP A 187 14.39 7.54 -0.14
C ASP A 187 14.39 6.09 0.35
N GLY A 188 15.40 5.31 -0.03
CA GLY A 188 15.55 3.92 0.39
C GLY A 188 15.54 3.73 1.91
N ALA A 189 16.07 4.66 2.70
CA ALA A 189 16.03 4.62 4.16
C ALA A 189 14.59 4.74 4.71
N HIS A 190 13.77 5.66 4.15
CA HIS A 190 12.37 5.81 4.51
C HIS A 190 11.56 4.56 4.14
N ALA A 191 11.80 4.01 2.95
CA ALA A 191 11.16 2.79 2.47
C ALA A 191 11.53 1.56 3.32
N ALA A 192 12.80 1.41 3.71
CA ALA A 192 13.25 0.36 4.61
C ALA A 192 12.64 0.52 6.01
N GLY A 193 12.57 1.76 6.52
CA GLY A 193 11.90 2.09 7.78
C GLY A 193 10.40 1.73 7.75
N PHE A 194 9.71 2.00 6.64
CA PHE A 194 8.32 1.59 6.45
C PHE A 194 8.16 0.06 6.49
N ILE A 195 9.03 -0.70 5.82
CA ILE A 195 9.00 -2.17 5.86
C ILE A 195 9.21 -2.69 7.28
N GLY A 196 10.11 -2.07 8.06
CA GLY A 196 10.29 -2.38 9.49
C GLY A 196 8.99 -2.15 10.29
N LYS A 197 8.36 -0.97 10.12
CA LYS A 197 7.08 -0.65 10.78
C LYS A 197 5.94 -1.57 10.33
N LEU A 198 5.93 -2.03 9.07
CA LEU A 198 4.98 -3.03 8.60
C LEU A 198 5.18 -4.37 9.32
N GLN A 199 6.43 -4.81 9.50
CA GLN A 199 6.71 -6.01 10.29
C GLN A 199 6.26 -5.84 11.75
N ASP A 200 6.47 -4.66 12.36
CA ASP A 200 6.03 -4.37 13.73
C ASP A 200 4.50 -4.35 13.85
N ALA A 201 3.80 -3.77 12.88
CA ALA A 201 2.33 -3.80 12.82
C ALA A 201 1.80 -5.24 12.75
N ILE A 202 2.42 -6.10 11.94
CA ILE A 202 2.09 -7.53 11.86
C ILE A 202 2.38 -8.25 13.18
N ASN A 203 3.48 -7.91 13.85
CA ASN A 203 3.87 -8.51 15.12
C ASN A 203 2.99 -8.06 16.30
N SER A 204 2.28 -6.94 16.17
CA SER A 204 1.38 -6.41 17.20
C SER A 204 -0.04 -7.02 17.18
N LEU A 205 -0.37 -7.81 16.15
CA LEU A 205 -1.68 -8.51 16.01
C LEU A 205 -1.87 -9.67 17.07
#